data_ed63fd8de017524dede2ac5da61cb050
#
_entry.id   ed63fd8de017524dede2ac5da61cb050
#
_cell.length_a   1.000
_cell.length_b   1.000
_cell.length_c   1.000
_cell.angle_alpha   90.00
_cell.angle_beta   90.00
_cell.angle_gamma   90.00
#
_symmetry.space_group_name_H-M   'P 1'
#
loop_
_entity.id
_entity.type
_entity.pdbx_description
1 polymer ?
#
loop_
_entity_poly.entity_id
_entity_poly.type
_entity_poly.pdbx_seq_one_letter_code
_entity_poly.pdbx_strand_id
1 'polypeptide(L)'
;MASKRRENNKITWIGDSDKNPFDPNENDQTIALQNSVAMPGLIDSHVHISQGYGVDQSGFLSDTIPYLTIRAVLSCEKILNSGFTTVRNMGTYGYIDVAVKKAQEEGSIIGPRIVASGEMLMSLGSGELGYLRPDVYIPDMQSGFFTGAEEASKAVRTQIFHGADVLKLIASGRVGSDAHTLPWDSEITREEI
;
A
#
# COMPACT_ATOMS: atom_id res chain seq x y z
N MET A 1 5.59 -35.92 10.86
CA MET A 1 4.82 -34.68 10.66
C MET A 1 5.73 -33.53 11.06
N ALA A 2 5.82 -32.45 10.27
CA ALA A 2 6.66 -31.31 10.65
C ALA A 2 5.90 -30.41 11.64
N SER A 3 6.57 -29.89 12.64
CA SER A 3 6.04 -28.89 13.55
C SER A 3 6.96 -27.67 13.66
N LYS A 4 6.39 -26.55 14.11
CA LYS A 4 7.07 -25.27 14.23
C LYS A 4 6.68 -24.62 15.55
N ARG A 5 7.67 -24.16 16.30
CA ARG A 5 7.46 -23.36 17.50
C ARG A 5 7.73 -21.90 17.23
N ARG A 6 6.90 -21.02 17.78
CA ARG A 6 7.05 -19.58 17.76
C ARG A 6 7.02 -19.03 19.18
N GLU A 7 7.95 -18.13 19.48
CA GLU A 7 8.04 -17.44 20.76
C GLU A 7 8.42 -15.98 20.49
N ASN A 8 7.79 -15.03 21.16
CA ASN A 8 8.04 -13.59 21.00
C ASN A 8 8.12 -13.13 19.53
N ASN A 9 7.14 -13.56 18.72
CA ASN A 9 7.07 -13.26 17.28
C ASN A 9 8.22 -13.82 16.41
N LYS A 10 9.06 -14.73 16.96
CA LYS A 10 10.14 -15.39 16.24
C LYS A 10 9.90 -16.89 16.16
N ILE A 11 10.31 -17.49 15.04
CA ILE A 11 10.36 -18.94 14.92
C ILE A 11 11.59 -19.40 15.69
N THR A 12 11.37 -20.22 16.72
CA THR A 12 12.45 -20.73 17.56
C THR A 12 12.84 -22.15 17.23
N TRP A 13 11.95 -22.89 16.55
CA TRP A 13 12.24 -24.26 16.14
C TRP A 13 11.38 -24.69 14.95
N ILE A 14 11.94 -25.51 14.07
CA ILE A 14 11.25 -26.22 12.97
C ILE A 14 11.84 -27.62 12.90
N GLY A 15 11.00 -28.65 12.89
CA GLY A 15 11.45 -30.04 12.76
C GLY A 15 10.30 -31.05 12.84
N ASP A 16 10.65 -32.32 12.93
CA ASP A 16 9.67 -33.37 13.11
C ASP A 16 9.02 -33.28 14.48
N SER A 17 7.69 -33.40 14.55
CA SER A 17 6.95 -33.30 15.81
C SER A 17 7.43 -34.24 16.87
N ASP A 18 7.87 -35.44 16.49
CA ASP A 18 8.37 -36.47 17.40
C ASP A 18 9.76 -36.15 17.99
N LYS A 19 10.44 -35.16 17.40
CA LYS A 19 11.75 -34.66 17.82
C LYS A 19 11.69 -33.26 18.43
N ASN A 20 10.50 -32.80 18.76
CA ASN A 20 10.32 -31.50 19.40
C ASN A 20 11.01 -31.50 20.77
N PRO A 21 12.05 -30.66 20.98
CA PRO A 21 12.77 -30.62 22.26
C PRO A 21 12.04 -29.84 23.36
N PHE A 22 10.88 -29.28 23.06
CA PHE A 22 10.11 -28.45 23.98
C PHE A 22 8.83 -29.16 24.40
N ASP A 23 8.61 -29.29 25.68
CA ASP A 23 7.31 -29.70 26.23
C ASP A 23 6.35 -28.49 26.16
N PRO A 24 5.10 -28.69 25.65
CA PRO A 24 4.08 -27.66 25.72
C PRO A 24 3.80 -27.26 27.16
N ASN A 25 3.76 -25.96 27.43
CA ASN A 25 3.31 -25.46 28.74
C ASN A 25 1.84 -25.00 28.66
N GLU A 26 1.23 -24.69 29.80
CA GLU A 26 -0.19 -24.32 29.91
C GLU A 26 -0.58 -23.07 29.07
N ASN A 27 0.40 -22.26 28.72
CA ASN A 27 0.18 -21.04 27.92
C ASN A 27 0.48 -21.25 26.43
N ASP A 28 0.94 -22.43 26.02
CA ASP A 28 1.25 -22.73 24.62
C ASP A 28 -0.03 -23.06 23.83
N GLN A 29 -0.27 -22.36 22.74
CA GLN A 29 -1.34 -22.68 21.81
C GLN A 29 -0.82 -23.63 20.73
N THR A 30 -1.37 -24.84 20.67
CA THR A 30 -1.09 -25.80 19.61
C THR A 30 -2.14 -25.70 18.50
N ILE A 31 -1.71 -25.43 17.28
CA ILE A 31 -2.56 -25.41 16.08
C ILE A 31 -2.21 -26.63 15.24
N ALA A 32 -3.11 -27.61 15.18
CA ALA A 32 -2.93 -28.80 14.34
C ALA A 32 -3.46 -28.53 12.93
N LEU A 33 -2.58 -28.52 11.94
CA LEU A 33 -2.92 -28.36 10.54
C LEU A 33 -2.79 -29.69 9.82
N GLN A 34 -3.89 -30.19 9.23
CA GLN A 34 -3.87 -31.41 8.42
C GLN A 34 -3.81 -31.01 6.92
N ASN A 35 -2.96 -31.69 6.17
CA ASN A 35 -2.80 -31.49 4.72
C ASN A 35 -2.52 -30.03 4.32
N SER A 36 -1.79 -29.30 5.16
CA SER A 36 -1.47 -27.89 4.96
C SER A 36 0.03 -27.65 5.08
N VAL A 37 0.49 -26.59 4.46
CA VAL A 37 1.88 -26.14 4.53
C VAL A 37 1.91 -24.78 5.23
N ALA A 38 2.72 -24.66 6.28
CA ALA A 38 2.97 -23.36 6.90
C ALA A 38 4.05 -22.62 6.11
N MET A 39 3.73 -21.41 5.66
CA MET A 39 4.64 -20.55 4.92
C MET A 39 4.67 -19.14 5.52
N PRO A 40 5.69 -18.32 5.24
CA PRO A 40 5.62 -16.88 5.53
C PRO A 40 4.41 -16.25 4.88
N GLY A 41 3.85 -15.22 5.51
CA GLY A 41 2.80 -14.42 4.89
C GLY A 41 3.28 -13.80 3.57
N LEU A 42 2.37 -13.71 2.62
CA LEU A 42 2.65 -13.11 1.31
C LEU A 42 2.90 -11.60 1.44
N ILE A 43 3.68 -11.07 0.51
CA ILE A 43 3.96 -9.63 0.40
C ILE A 43 3.50 -9.16 -0.98
N ASP A 44 2.64 -8.15 -1.01
CA ASP A 44 2.31 -7.45 -2.26
C ASP A 44 2.98 -6.08 -2.26
N SER A 45 3.88 -5.87 -3.22
CA SER A 45 4.68 -4.66 -3.30
C SER A 45 4.05 -3.53 -4.12
N HIS A 46 2.82 -3.71 -4.66
CA HIS A 46 2.12 -2.68 -5.41
C HIS A 46 0.61 -2.83 -5.29
N VAL A 47 0.04 -2.14 -4.30
CA VAL A 47 -1.41 -2.09 -4.08
C VAL A 47 -1.90 -0.65 -4.00
N HIS A 48 -3.22 -0.48 -4.14
CA HIS A 48 -3.95 0.78 -3.88
C HIS A 48 -5.13 0.46 -2.96
N ILE A 49 -4.90 0.49 -1.65
CA ILE A 49 -5.88 0.03 -0.65
C ILE A 49 -7.18 0.82 -0.64
N SER A 50 -7.15 2.09 -1.04
CA SER A 50 -8.33 2.97 -1.09
C SER A 50 -9.17 2.80 -2.35
N GLN A 51 -8.61 2.25 -3.43
CA GLN A 51 -9.34 2.14 -4.71
C GLN A 51 -10.33 0.97 -4.76
N GLY A 52 -10.14 -0.06 -3.94
CA GLY A 52 -11.01 -1.24 -3.88
C GLY A 52 -10.97 -2.13 -5.12
N TYR A 53 -11.46 -3.37 -4.98
CA TYR A 53 -11.55 -4.32 -6.08
C TYR A 53 -12.73 -4.00 -7.00
N GLY A 54 -12.47 -3.93 -8.32
CA GLY A 54 -13.53 -3.85 -9.34
C GLY A 54 -14.30 -2.53 -9.37
N VAL A 55 -13.76 -1.49 -8.78
CA VAL A 55 -14.38 -0.17 -8.76
C VAL A 55 -13.85 0.65 -9.93
N ASP A 56 -14.76 1.35 -10.54
CA ASP A 56 -14.47 2.42 -11.48
C ASP A 56 -13.36 3.32 -10.89
N GLN A 57 -12.29 3.50 -11.66
CA GLN A 57 -11.15 4.34 -11.26
C GLN A 57 -11.55 5.80 -11.01
N SER A 58 -12.74 6.21 -11.44
CA SER A 58 -13.29 7.54 -11.17
C SER A 58 -13.85 7.73 -9.75
N GLY A 59 -13.86 6.70 -8.91
CA GLY A 59 -14.34 6.81 -7.52
C GLY A 59 -13.68 7.92 -6.70
N PHE A 60 -12.44 8.29 -7.01
CA PHE A 60 -11.77 9.42 -6.36
C PHE A 60 -12.38 10.80 -6.73
N LEU A 61 -13.17 10.86 -7.80
CA LEU A 61 -13.91 12.07 -8.20
C LEU A 61 -15.29 12.16 -7.55
N SER A 62 -15.86 11.05 -7.13
CA SER A 62 -17.24 10.95 -6.61
C SER A 62 -17.32 10.67 -5.12
N ASP A 63 -16.31 10.00 -4.57
CA ASP A 63 -16.32 9.52 -3.18
C ASP A 63 -15.50 10.47 -2.28
N THR A 64 -16.00 10.69 -1.08
CA THR A 64 -15.28 11.52 -0.10
C THR A 64 -14.10 10.76 0.53
N ILE A 65 -13.06 11.47 0.98
CA ILE A 65 -11.90 10.87 1.67
C ILE A 65 -12.32 10.00 2.87
N PRO A 66 -13.25 10.43 3.76
CA PRO A 66 -13.75 9.55 4.83
C PRO A 66 -14.33 8.23 4.32
N TYR A 67 -15.10 8.25 3.23
CA TYR A 67 -15.65 7.03 2.66
C TYR A 67 -14.57 6.12 2.05
N LEU A 68 -13.63 6.70 1.30
CA LEU A 68 -12.48 5.97 0.76
C LEU A 68 -11.61 5.36 1.88
N THR A 69 -11.49 6.04 3.03
CA THR A 69 -10.78 5.53 4.20
C THR A 69 -11.49 4.29 4.78
N ILE A 70 -12.81 4.33 4.92
CA ILE A 70 -13.59 3.16 5.36
C ILE A 70 -13.39 1.98 4.39
N ARG A 71 -13.42 2.23 3.10
CA ARG A 71 -13.15 1.20 2.08
C ARG A 71 -11.74 0.64 2.18
N ALA A 72 -10.75 1.47 2.45
CA ALA A 72 -9.36 1.04 2.65
C ALA A 72 -9.23 0.08 3.85
N VAL A 73 -9.91 0.36 4.96
CA VAL A 73 -9.96 -0.56 6.12
C VAL A 73 -10.56 -1.91 5.74
N LEU A 74 -11.69 -1.92 5.03
CA LEU A 74 -12.32 -3.17 4.54
C LEU A 74 -11.44 -3.93 3.55
N SER A 75 -10.66 -3.21 2.73
CA SER A 75 -9.69 -3.81 1.81
C SER A 75 -8.56 -4.47 2.56
N CYS A 76 -8.04 -3.85 3.63
CA CYS A 76 -6.98 -4.40 4.47
C CYS A 76 -7.39 -5.75 5.10
N GLU A 77 -8.61 -5.87 5.60
CA GLU A 77 -9.12 -7.13 6.13
C GLU A 77 -9.16 -8.23 5.05
N LYS A 78 -9.66 -7.92 3.85
CA LYS A 78 -9.69 -8.86 2.72
C LYS A 78 -8.29 -9.28 2.29
N ILE A 79 -7.37 -8.34 2.20
CA ILE A 79 -5.96 -8.59 1.83
C ILE A 79 -5.32 -9.55 2.84
N LEU A 80 -5.50 -9.30 4.14
CA LEU A 80 -4.96 -10.16 5.19
C LEU A 80 -5.57 -11.57 5.13
N ASN A 81 -6.89 -11.68 4.95
CA ASN A 81 -7.59 -12.96 4.81
C ASN A 81 -7.20 -13.73 3.54
N SER A 82 -6.67 -13.05 2.53
CA SER A 82 -6.09 -13.67 1.33
C SER A 82 -4.64 -14.14 1.52
N GLY A 83 -4.06 -13.97 2.73
CA GLY A 83 -2.72 -14.42 3.08
C GLY A 83 -1.61 -13.38 2.91
N PHE A 84 -1.93 -12.16 2.49
CA PHE A 84 -0.96 -11.07 2.40
C PHE A 84 -0.81 -10.38 3.75
N THR A 85 0.35 -10.54 4.38
CA THR A 85 0.65 -9.98 5.70
C THR A 85 1.39 -8.66 5.66
N THR A 86 1.88 -8.28 4.48
CA THR A 86 2.54 -6.99 4.22
C THR A 86 2.16 -6.50 2.84
N VAL A 87 1.86 -5.21 2.73
CA VAL A 87 1.59 -4.54 1.45
C VAL A 87 2.35 -3.24 1.36
N ARG A 88 2.76 -2.88 0.14
CA ARG A 88 3.26 -1.55 -0.18
C ARG A 88 2.21 -0.81 -1.00
N ASN A 89 1.61 0.21 -0.39
CA ASN A 89 0.68 1.09 -1.08
C ASN A 89 1.44 2.06 -1.97
N MET A 90 1.06 2.15 -3.24
CA MET A 90 1.80 2.91 -4.25
C MET A 90 1.00 4.11 -4.77
N GLY A 91 0.37 4.81 -3.86
CA GLY A 91 -0.37 6.03 -4.10
C GLY A 91 -1.75 6.00 -3.45
N THR A 92 -2.14 7.14 -2.94
CA THR A 92 -3.44 7.36 -2.29
C THR A 92 -3.87 8.81 -2.48
N TYR A 93 -5.05 9.13 -1.99
CA TYR A 93 -5.60 10.47 -1.92
C TYR A 93 -5.71 10.87 -0.46
N GLY A 94 -5.37 12.12 -0.13
CA GLY A 94 -5.56 12.66 1.23
C GLY A 94 -4.89 11.82 2.33
N TYR A 95 -3.77 11.16 2.03
CA TYR A 95 -2.99 10.35 3.00
C TYR A 95 -3.76 9.23 3.69
N ILE A 96 -4.73 8.62 3.00
CA ILE A 96 -5.53 7.50 3.53
C ILE A 96 -4.63 6.36 4.01
N ASP A 97 -3.60 6.00 3.24
CA ASP A 97 -2.69 4.90 3.57
C ASP A 97 -1.90 5.14 4.85
N VAL A 98 -1.46 6.37 5.09
CA VAL A 98 -0.78 6.77 6.33
C VAL A 98 -1.73 6.68 7.53
N ALA A 99 -2.99 7.12 7.36
CA ALA A 99 -4.00 7.03 8.42
C ALA A 99 -4.35 5.58 8.76
N VAL A 100 -4.54 4.74 7.74
CA VAL A 100 -4.86 3.31 7.92
C VAL A 100 -3.66 2.55 8.50
N LYS A 101 -2.43 2.85 8.06
CA LYS A 101 -1.20 2.32 8.66
C LYS A 101 -1.14 2.62 10.14
N LYS A 102 -1.35 3.87 10.53
CA LYS A 102 -1.34 4.28 11.95
C LYS A 102 -2.38 3.50 12.76
N ALA A 103 -3.61 3.41 12.28
CA ALA A 103 -4.67 2.68 12.96
C ALA A 103 -4.35 1.16 13.08
N GLN A 104 -3.67 0.58 12.10
CA GLN A 104 -3.22 -0.82 12.12
C GLN A 104 -2.08 -1.01 13.14
N GLU A 105 -1.10 -0.11 13.19
CA GLU A 105 0.02 -0.15 14.15
C GLU A 105 -0.45 0.02 15.59
N GLU A 106 -1.47 0.82 15.83
CA GLU A 106 -2.12 1.01 17.14
C GLU A 106 -3.04 -0.16 17.53
N GLY A 107 -3.28 -1.12 16.61
CA GLY A 107 -4.18 -2.24 16.82
C GLY A 107 -5.68 -1.87 16.79
N SER A 108 -6.02 -0.67 16.32
CA SER A 108 -7.41 -0.21 16.18
C SER A 108 -8.16 -0.91 15.05
N ILE A 109 -7.43 -1.44 14.07
CA ILE A 109 -7.97 -2.21 12.95
C ILE A 109 -7.14 -3.46 12.70
N ILE A 110 -7.76 -4.46 12.08
CA ILE A 110 -7.10 -5.68 11.63
C ILE A 110 -6.70 -5.50 10.15
N GLY A 111 -5.42 -5.75 9.83
CA GLY A 111 -4.92 -5.62 8.48
C GLY A 111 -3.46 -6.05 8.35
N PRO A 112 -2.91 -6.07 7.12
CA PRO A 112 -1.51 -6.31 6.87
C PRO A 112 -0.65 -5.15 7.38
N ARG A 113 0.64 -5.37 7.52
CA ARG A 113 1.60 -4.27 7.65
C ARG A 113 1.56 -3.43 6.38
N ILE A 114 1.47 -2.12 6.51
CA ILE A 114 1.40 -1.19 5.38
C ILE A 114 2.70 -0.41 5.29
N VAL A 115 3.32 -0.43 4.11
CA VAL A 115 4.37 0.51 3.70
C VAL A 115 3.66 1.60 2.89
N ALA A 116 3.54 2.79 3.46
CA ALA A 116 2.75 3.88 2.91
C ALA A 116 3.59 4.78 2.00
N SER A 117 3.03 5.22 0.87
CA SER A 117 3.69 6.16 -0.04
C SER A 117 3.14 7.60 0.05
N GLY A 118 1.97 7.79 0.66
CA GLY A 118 1.26 9.05 0.56
C GLY A 118 0.70 9.28 -0.85
N GLU A 119 0.64 10.53 -1.28
CA GLU A 119 0.20 10.87 -2.63
C GLU A 119 1.27 10.54 -3.67
N MET A 120 0.84 10.24 -4.89
CA MET A 120 1.75 10.01 -6.01
C MET A 120 2.43 11.31 -6.42
N LEU A 121 3.74 11.26 -6.60
CA LEU A 121 4.53 12.35 -7.16
C LEU A 121 4.44 12.31 -8.69
N MET A 122 4.00 13.40 -9.31
CA MET A 122 3.84 13.47 -10.77
C MET A 122 3.99 14.90 -11.27
N SER A 123 4.47 15.04 -12.49
CA SER A 123 4.52 16.35 -13.14
C SER A 123 3.11 16.86 -13.45
N LEU A 124 2.92 18.16 -13.41
CA LEU A 124 1.68 18.78 -13.87
C LEU A 124 1.46 18.46 -15.36
N GLY A 125 0.30 17.87 -15.67
CA GLY A 125 0.02 17.39 -17.03
C GLY A 125 0.38 15.92 -17.29
N SER A 126 0.82 15.18 -16.25
CA SER A 126 1.03 13.74 -16.33
C SER A 126 -0.20 13.01 -16.90
N GLY A 127 0.04 12.00 -17.75
CA GLY A 127 -1.00 11.17 -18.36
C GLY A 127 -1.92 10.46 -17.38
N GLU A 128 -1.53 10.35 -16.10
CA GLU A 128 -2.37 9.78 -15.05
C GLU A 128 -3.69 10.56 -14.86
N LEU A 129 -3.68 11.87 -15.09
CA LEU A 129 -4.86 12.74 -15.05
C LEU A 129 -5.27 13.29 -16.40
N GLY A 130 -4.66 12.84 -17.47
CA GLY A 130 -4.87 13.37 -18.82
C GLY A 130 -6.30 13.24 -19.36
N TYR A 131 -7.14 12.42 -18.72
CA TYR A 131 -8.57 12.32 -19.05
C TYR A 131 -9.44 13.38 -18.36
N LEU A 132 -8.88 14.16 -17.45
CA LEU A 132 -9.60 15.24 -16.80
C LEU A 132 -9.52 16.53 -17.62
N ARG A 133 -10.56 17.34 -17.54
CA ARG A 133 -10.51 18.69 -18.09
C ARG A 133 -9.47 19.52 -17.33
N PRO A 134 -8.73 20.42 -18.00
CA PRO A 134 -7.68 21.22 -17.35
C PRO A 134 -8.14 22.13 -16.21
N ASP A 135 -9.44 22.42 -16.13
CA ASP A 135 -10.06 23.23 -15.09
C ASP A 135 -10.55 22.42 -13.87
N VAL A 136 -10.38 21.10 -13.89
CA VAL A 136 -10.70 20.23 -12.74
C VAL A 136 -9.59 20.32 -11.73
N TYR A 137 -9.93 20.79 -10.53
CA TYR A 137 -9.04 20.89 -9.39
C TYR A 137 -9.40 19.81 -8.35
N ILE A 138 -8.44 18.97 -8.00
CA ILE A 138 -8.60 17.92 -6.96
C ILE A 138 -7.69 18.27 -5.79
N PRO A 139 -8.26 18.86 -4.71
CA PRO A 139 -7.46 19.31 -3.56
C PRO A 139 -6.60 18.21 -2.94
N ASP A 140 -7.14 17.00 -2.84
CA ASP A 140 -6.54 15.85 -2.15
C ASP A 140 -5.40 15.18 -2.95
N MET A 141 -4.98 15.76 -4.06
CA MET A 141 -3.85 15.30 -4.89
C MET A 141 -2.78 16.38 -5.10
N GLN A 142 -3.03 17.60 -4.64
CA GLN A 142 -2.18 18.75 -4.98
C GLN A 142 -0.78 18.66 -4.39
N SER A 143 -0.61 17.96 -3.29
CA SER A 143 0.70 17.84 -2.64
C SER A 143 1.69 16.94 -3.40
N GLY A 144 1.20 16.15 -4.34
CA GLY A 144 2.00 15.29 -5.21
C GLY A 144 2.39 15.91 -6.54
N PHE A 145 1.74 17.02 -6.97
CA PHE A 145 2.07 17.67 -8.23
C PHE A 145 3.29 18.58 -8.11
N PHE A 146 4.07 18.63 -9.19
CA PHE A 146 5.21 19.52 -9.30
C PHE A 146 5.49 19.94 -10.76
N THR A 147 6.16 21.06 -10.90
CA THR A 147 6.78 21.54 -12.14
C THR A 147 8.16 22.06 -11.80
N GLY A 148 9.20 21.39 -12.30
CA GLY A 148 10.59 21.72 -12.00
C GLY A 148 11.11 21.17 -10.66
N ALA A 149 12.43 21.16 -10.51
CA ALA A 149 13.14 20.49 -9.42
C ALA A 149 12.83 21.05 -8.02
N GLU A 150 12.57 22.35 -7.90
CA GLU A 150 12.24 22.97 -6.61
C GLU A 150 10.89 22.47 -6.07
N GLU A 151 9.87 22.44 -6.95
CA GLU A 151 8.55 21.91 -6.58
C GLU A 151 8.60 20.41 -6.35
N ALA A 152 9.36 19.64 -7.14
CA ALA A 152 9.60 18.22 -6.90
C ALA A 152 10.20 17.98 -5.52
N SER A 153 11.23 18.73 -5.14
CA SER A 153 11.83 18.66 -3.79
C SER A 153 10.83 19.02 -2.68
N LYS A 154 9.95 20.00 -2.91
CA LYS A 154 8.88 20.35 -1.97
C LYS A 154 7.87 19.22 -1.85
N ALA A 155 7.41 18.65 -2.97
CA ALA A 155 6.45 17.56 -2.99
C ALA A 155 7.00 16.32 -2.24
N VAL A 156 8.27 15.95 -2.46
CA VAL A 156 8.96 14.88 -1.73
C VAL A 156 8.93 15.13 -0.21
N ARG A 157 9.36 16.31 0.22
CA ARG A 157 9.38 16.67 1.66
C ARG A 157 7.99 16.67 2.26
N THR A 158 6.98 17.04 1.48
CA THR A 158 5.58 17.02 1.92
C THR A 158 5.12 15.60 2.20
N GLN A 159 5.42 14.63 1.31
CA GLN A 159 5.09 13.22 1.55
C GLN A 159 5.77 12.68 2.83
N ILE A 160 7.07 12.96 2.99
CA ILE A 160 7.82 12.56 4.19
C ILE A 160 7.23 13.19 5.45
N PHE A 161 6.89 14.47 5.42
CA PHE A 161 6.26 15.18 6.53
C PHE A 161 4.94 14.55 6.95
N HIS A 162 4.15 14.08 6.01
CA HIS A 162 2.89 13.39 6.27
C HIS A 162 3.05 11.92 6.71
N GLY A 163 4.27 11.37 6.69
CA GLY A 163 4.55 10.04 7.23
C GLY A 163 4.65 8.93 6.19
N ALA A 164 4.93 9.27 4.93
CA ALA A 164 5.24 8.28 3.91
C ALA A 164 6.55 7.53 4.22
N ASP A 165 6.55 6.21 4.04
CA ASP A 165 7.74 5.34 4.19
C ASP A 165 8.55 5.26 2.91
N VAL A 166 7.89 5.40 1.77
CA VAL A 166 8.45 5.36 0.42
C VAL A 166 7.81 6.44 -0.43
N LEU A 167 8.42 6.73 -1.57
CA LEU A 167 7.88 7.69 -2.52
C LEU A 167 7.42 6.95 -3.79
N LYS A 168 6.25 7.28 -4.30
CA LYS A 168 5.78 6.83 -5.61
C LYS A 168 5.95 7.96 -6.61
N LEU A 169 6.75 7.74 -7.64
CA LEU A 169 6.96 8.68 -8.73
C LEU A 169 6.33 8.12 -10.01
N ILE A 170 5.56 8.93 -10.70
CA ILE A 170 5.09 8.69 -12.07
C ILE A 170 6.12 9.33 -13.01
N ALA A 171 6.89 8.49 -13.70
CA ALA A 171 8.03 8.94 -14.49
C ALA A 171 7.78 8.85 -16.02
N SER A 172 6.78 8.07 -16.42
CA SER A 172 6.46 7.84 -17.82
C SER A 172 4.97 7.73 -18.03
N GLY A 173 4.55 7.79 -19.28
CA GLY A 173 3.17 7.69 -19.68
C GLY A 173 2.53 6.35 -19.29
N ARG A 174 1.22 6.33 -19.38
CA ARG A 174 0.35 5.26 -18.91
C ARG A 174 0.05 4.23 -20.01
N VAL A 175 -0.18 2.98 -19.61
CA VAL A 175 -0.78 1.95 -20.45
C VAL A 175 -2.31 2.07 -20.34
N GLY A 176 -2.98 2.39 -21.45
CA GLY A 176 -4.45 2.49 -21.49
C GLY A 176 -4.93 3.19 -22.76
N SER A 177 -6.16 2.93 -23.16
CA SER A 177 -6.76 3.50 -24.36
C SER A 177 -7.13 4.98 -24.23
N ASP A 178 -7.20 5.46 -22.99
CA ASP A 178 -7.56 6.82 -22.58
C ASP A 178 -6.34 7.70 -22.22
N ALA A 179 -5.13 7.12 -22.29
CA ALA A 179 -3.91 7.82 -21.97
C ALA A 179 -3.53 8.82 -23.10
N HIS A 180 -3.20 10.06 -22.70
CA HIS A 180 -2.67 11.06 -23.61
C HIS A 180 -1.18 10.92 -23.90
N THR A 181 -0.47 10.16 -23.04
CA THR A 181 0.95 9.85 -23.15
C THR A 181 1.15 8.34 -23.26
N LEU A 182 2.19 7.92 -23.97
CA LEU A 182 2.52 6.53 -24.17
C LEU A 182 3.48 6.04 -23.07
N PRO A 183 3.51 4.72 -22.76
CA PRO A 183 4.35 4.19 -21.67
C PRO A 183 5.84 4.52 -21.78
N TRP A 184 6.34 4.85 -22.95
CA TRP A 184 7.73 5.25 -23.21
C TRP A 184 7.96 6.76 -23.27
N ASP A 185 6.92 7.58 -23.16
CA ASP A 185 7.06 9.04 -23.08
C ASP A 185 7.50 9.41 -21.67
N SER A 186 8.62 10.14 -21.54
CA SER A 186 9.06 10.66 -20.26
C SER A 186 8.18 11.81 -19.83
N GLU A 187 7.63 11.76 -18.64
CA GLU A 187 6.79 12.80 -18.04
C GLU A 187 7.56 13.69 -17.06
N ILE A 188 8.80 13.33 -16.77
CA ILE A 188 9.69 14.09 -15.88
C ILE A 188 11.06 14.29 -16.53
N THR A 189 11.74 15.34 -16.13
CA THR A 189 13.12 15.64 -16.53
C THR A 189 14.13 15.02 -15.58
N ARG A 190 15.41 15.05 -15.97
CA ARG A 190 16.49 14.57 -15.07
C ARG A 190 16.65 15.44 -13.83
N GLU A 191 16.36 16.72 -13.96
CA GLU A 191 16.46 17.71 -12.90
C GLU A 191 15.34 17.54 -11.86
N GLU A 192 14.24 16.87 -12.22
CA GLU A 192 13.09 16.60 -11.35
C GLU A 192 13.19 15.26 -10.60
N ILE A 193 14.14 14.41 -10.98
CA ILE A 193 14.42 13.15 -10.28
C ILE A 193 15.42 13.41 -9.13
#